data_47ebd4cadae61ccdfd79828791e66eb9
#
_entry.id   47ebd4cadae61ccdfd79828791e66eb9
#
_cell.length_a   1.000
_cell.length_b   1.000
_cell.length_c   1.000
_cell.angle_alpha   90.00
_cell.angle_beta   90.00
_cell.angle_gamma   90.00
#
_symmetry.space_group_name_H-M   'P 1'
#
loop_
_entity.id
_entity.type
_entity.pdbx_description
1 polymer ?
#
loop_
_entity_poly.entity_id
_entity_poly.type
_entity_poly.pdbx_seq_one_letter_code
_entity_poly.pdbx_strand_id
1 'polypeptide(L)'
;MQRTFFLPIQRIIFSVFLIMGALFMNVTNAAEITPIVVGKPAPDFTLTDQNTQSQTLSKMKGKWVVLYFYPKDETPGCTAEACSFRDNIVAIKSKNTVVWGVSVDNNQSHADFAKNHHLPFTLLTDPNGNVAKKYGSLRNLFVFKIAKRHSFIIDPKGKIAKIYRNVNPKAHVAEIIKDLQVLQGKKG
;
A
#
# COMPACT_ATOMS: atom_id res chain seq x y z
N MET A 1 -29.19 53.57 58.59
CA MET A 1 -29.85 52.77 57.56
C MET A 1 -28.81 52.46 56.50
N GLN A 2 -28.05 51.40 56.68
CA GLN A 2 -27.03 50.98 55.68
C GLN A 2 -27.48 49.62 55.07
N ARG A 3 -27.76 49.66 53.77
CA ARG A 3 -28.02 48.42 52.97
C ARG A 3 -26.72 47.95 52.36
N THR A 4 -26.20 46.82 52.88
CA THR A 4 -25.08 46.07 52.29
C THR A 4 -25.59 45.28 51.12
N PHE A 5 -25.06 45.58 49.91
CA PHE A 5 -25.24 44.79 48.69
C PHE A 5 -24.22 43.64 48.69
N PHE A 6 -24.66 42.42 48.99
CA PHE A 6 -23.88 41.21 48.69
C PHE A 6 -24.24 40.72 47.30
N LEU A 7 -23.33 40.87 46.34
CA LEU A 7 -23.38 40.21 45.03
C LEU A 7 -22.85 38.75 45.14
N PRO A 8 -23.52 37.77 44.57
CA PRO A 8 -23.10 36.39 44.73
C PRO A 8 -21.94 36.05 43.75
N ILE A 9 -20.73 36.03 44.29
CA ILE A 9 -19.49 35.59 43.62
C ILE A 9 -19.57 34.11 43.16
N GLN A 10 -20.56 33.37 43.69
CA GLN A 10 -20.69 31.91 43.45
C GLN A 10 -21.18 31.51 42.08
N ARG A 11 -21.70 32.42 41.25
CA ARG A 11 -22.15 32.10 39.88
C ARG A 11 -21.07 32.18 38.82
N ILE A 12 -19.96 32.87 39.09
CA ILE A 12 -18.86 33.03 38.10
C ILE A 12 -17.93 31.82 38.08
N ILE A 13 -17.77 31.11 39.21
CA ILE A 13 -16.87 29.97 39.32
C ILE A 13 -17.40 28.74 38.56
N PHE A 14 -18.73 28.55 38.47
CA PHE A 14 -19.34 27.45 37.75
C PHE A 14 -19.25 27.57 36.24
N SER A 15 -19.24 28.79 35.69
CA SER A 15 -19.15 29.01 34.22
C SER A 15 -17.74 28.80 33.66
N VAL A 16 -16.70 29.01 34.47
CA VAL A 16 -15.30 28.80 34.04
C VAL A 16 -14.93 27.33 33.97
N PHE A 17 -15.51 26.50 34.86
CA PHE A 17 -15.25 25.05 34.80
C PHE A 17 -15.95 24.33 33.64
N LEU A 18 -17.06 24.86 33.11
CA LEU A 18 -17.77 24.24 31.98
C LEU A 18 -17.10 24.54 30.64
N ILE A 19 -16.31 25.60 30.52
CA ILE A 19 -15.60 25.99 29.28
C ILE A 19 -14.25 25.25 29.18
N MET A 20 -13.65 24.84 30.32
CA MET A 20 -12.37 24.13 30.34
C MET A 20 -12.48 22.62 30.04
N GLY A 21 -13.70 22.06 30.09
CA GLY A 21 -13.96 20.65 29.79
C GLY A 21 -14.11 20.33 28.28
N ALA A 22 -14.27 21.33 27.42
CA ALA A 22 -14.53 21.11 25.98
C ALA A 22 -13.27 21.14 25.09
N LEU A 23 -12.08 21.37 25.67
CA LEU A 23 -10.83 21.54 24.88
C LEU A 23 -9.91 20.30 24.81
N PHE A 24 -10.34 19.14 25.33
CA PHE A 24 -9.49 17.94 25.36
C PHE A 24 -10.05 16.74 24.61
N MET A 25 -10.59 16.95 23.38
CA MET A 25 -10.83 15.83 22.47
C MET A 25 -10.34 16.15 21.06
N ASN A 26 -9.08 16.58 20.94
CA ASN A 26 -8.34 16.31 19.71
C ASN A 26 -7.73 14.90 19.87
N VAL A 27 -8.54 13.88 19.65
CA VAL A 27 -8.02 12.53 19.36
C VAL A 27 -7.33 12.66 18.00
N THR A 28 -6.03 12.91 18.02
CA THR A 28 -5.17 12.72 16.86
C THR A 28 -5.27 11.24 16.51
N ASN A 29 -6.10 10.95 15.54
CA ASN A 29 -6.20 9.64 14.92
C ASN A 29 -4.90 9.42 14.15
N ALA A 30 -3.82 9.13 14.88
CA ALA A 30 -2.61 8.60 14.31
C ALA A 30 -3.05 7.30 13.65
N ALA A 31 -3.08 7.26 12.33
CA ALA A 31 -3.45 6.08 11.57
C ALA A 31 -2.51 4.94 12.03
N GLU A 32 -2.99 4.09 12.92
CA GLU A 32 -2.29 2.89 13.35
C GLU A 32 -1.93 2.11 12.09
N ILE A 33 -0.63 1.85 11.92
CA ILE A 33 -0.16 0.99 10.83
C ILE A 33 -0.59 -0.43 11.22
N THR A 34 -1.79 -0.79 10.78
CA THR A 34 -2.32 -2.14 11.00
C THR A 34 -1.40 -3.15 10.29
N PRO A 35 -0.88 -4.15 11.00
CA PRO A 35 -0.03 -5.16 10.38
C PRO A 35 -0.75 -5.82 9.20
N ILE A 36 -0.03 -6.03 8.09
CA ILE A 36 -0.56 -6.80 6.96
C ILE A 36 -0.59 -8.27 7.35
N VAL A 37 -1.79 -8.85 7.34
CA VAL A 37 -2.04 -10.23 7.77
C VAL A 37 -2.85 -10.96 6.71
N VAL A 38 -2.52 -12.24 6.46
CA VAL A 38 -3.28 -13.12 5.54
C VAL A 38 -4.72 -13.25 6.02
N GLY A 39 -5.67 -13.19 5.10
CA GLY A 39 -7.11 -13.23 5.35
C GLY A 39 -7.75 -11.88 5.70
N LYS A 40 -6.96 -10.84 5.98
CA LYS A 40 -7.47 -9.49 6.26
C LYS A 40 -7.56 -8.67 4.96
N PRO A 41 -8.41 -7.62 4.92
CA PRO A 41 -8.47 -6.71 3.77
C PRO A 41 -7.10 -6.11 3.46
N ALA A 42 -6.73 -6.07 2.17
CA ALA A 42 -5.57 -5.32 1.71
C ALA A 42 -5.84 -3.82 1.88
N PRO A 43 -4.90 -3.01 2.40
CA PRO A 43 -5.05 -1.57 2.48
C PRO A 43 -5.29 -0.97 1.09
N ASP A 44 -6.40 -0.27 0.93
CA ASP A 44 -6.73 0.37 -0.34
C ASP A 44 -5.81 1.56 -0.62
N PHE A 45 -5.59 1.80 -1.91
CA PHE A 45 -4.80 2.93 -2.41
C PHE A 45 -5.18 3.29 -3.83
N THR A 46 -4.82 4.52 -4.20
CA THR A 46 -4.85 5.00 -5.58
C THR A 46 -3.48 5.59 -5.90
N LEU A 47 -2.86 5.10 -6.98
CA LEU A 47 -1.58 5.57 -7.52
C LEU A 47 -1.71 5.80 -9.03
N THR A 48 -0.80 6.57 -9.61
CA THR A 48 -0.69 6.72 -11.07
C THR A 48 0.27 5.67 -11.64
N ASP A 49 -0.04 5.19 -12.84
CA ASP A 49 0.82 4.27 -13.57
C ASP A 49 1.80 4.97 -14.52
N GLN A 50 2.62 4.21 -15.25
CA GLN A 50 3.58 4.69 -16.24
C GLN A 50 2.96 5.51 -17.39
N ASN A 51 1.64 5.42 -17.58
CA ASN A 51 0.89 6.20 -18.57
C ASN A 51 0.10 7.34 -17.92
N THR A 52 0.44 7.70 -16.68
CA THR A 52 -0.26 8.72 -15.85
C THR A 52 -1.74 8.41 -15.56
N GLN A 53 -2.18 7.17 -15.79
CA GLN A 53 -3.54 6.75 -15.51
C GLN A 53 -3.68 6.34 -14.03
N SER A 54 -4.80 6.76 -13.44
CA SER A 54 -5.10 6.45 -12.02
C SER A 54 -5.54 5.00 -11.85
N GLN A 55 -4.83 4.26 -11.02
CA GLN A 55 -5.10 2.87 -10.67
C GLN A 55 -5.50 2.76 -9.19
N THR A 56 -6.64 2.16 -8.92
CA THR A 56 -7.17 1.98 -7.56
C THR A 56 -7.32 0.49 -7.25
N LEU A 57 -6.77 0.03 -6.12
CA LEU A 57 -6.79 -1.40 -5.77
C LEU A 57 -8.22 -1.93 -5.59
N SER A 58 -9.10 -1.19 -4.94
CA SER A 58 -10.50 -1.61 -4.72
C SER A 58 -11.31 -1.80 -6.01
N LYS A 59 -10.86 -1.21 -7.14
CA LYS A 59 -11.44 -1.44 -8.47
C LYS A 59 -11.04 -2.79 -9.10
N MET A 60 -10.07 -3.49 -8.51
CA MET A 60 -9.61 -4.81 -8.97
C MET A 60 -10.43 -5.98 -8.39
N LYS A 61 -11.51 -5.72 -7.65
CA LYS A 61 -12.42 -6.77 -7.16
C LYS A 61 -12.87 -7.68 -8.32
N GLY A 62 -12.93 -8.98 -8.06
CA GLY A 62 -13.18 -9.99 -9.07
C GLY A 62 -11.94 -10.56 -9.74
N LYS A 63 -10.76 -9.92 -9.57
CA LYS A 63 -9.47 -10.38 -10.09
C LYS A 63 -8.51 -10.67 -8.95
N TRP A 64 -7.59 -11.57 -9.18
CA TRP A 64 -6.41 -11.71 -8.35
C TRP A 64 -5.41 -10.61 -8.69
N VAL A 65 -4.70 -10.09 -7.68
CA VAL A 65 -3.66 -9.08 -7.86
C VAL A 65 -2.36 -9.58 -7.26
N VAL A 66 -1.31 -9.62 -8.08
CA VAL A 66 0.07 -9.71 -7.60
C VAL A 66 0.58 -8.29 -7.47
N LEU A 67 0.71 -7.82 -6.23
CA LEU A 67 1.26 -6.51 -5.88
C LEU A 67 2.69 -6.72 -5.39
N TYR A 68 3.70 -6.29 -6.18
CA TYR A 68 5.09 -6.40 -5.77
C TYR A 68 5.74 -5.03 -5.61
N PHE A 69 6.40 -4.83 -4.49
CA PHE A 69 7.21 -3.66 -4.20
C PHE A 69 8.66 -3.96 -4.54
N TYR A 70 9.35 -3.00 -5.17
CA TYR A 70 10.75 -3.15 -5.55
C TYR A 70 11.53 -1.84 -5.33
N PRO A 71 12.85 -1.91 -5.09
CA PRO A 71 13.65 -0.75 -4.69
C PRO A 71 13.70 0.37 -5.72
N LYS A 72 13.99 0.06 -7.00
CA LYS A 72 14.25 1.07 -8.03
C LYS A 72 14.28 0.47 -9.43
N ASP A 73 13.74 1.23 -10.40
CA ASP A 73 13.84 0.93 -11.82
C ASP A 73 15.31 0.74 -12.28
N GLU A 74 15.51 -0.01 -13.33
CA GLU A 74 16.80 -0.25 -14.03
C GLU A 74 17.90 -0.87 -13.16
N THR A 75 17.63 -1.25 -11.91
CA THR A 75 18.62 -1.98 -11.10
C THR A 75 18.62 -3.47 -11.47
N PRO A 76 19.79 -4.16 -11.46
CA PRO A 76 19.90 -5.52 -11.98
C PRO A 76 18.89 -6.53 -11.39
N GLY A 77 18.66 -6.49 -10.08
CA GLY A 77 17.71 -7.37 -9.40
C GLY A 77 16.24 -7.04 -9.74
N CYS A 78 15.90 -5.75 -9.87
CA CYS A 78 14.54 -5.34 -10.24
C CYS A 78 14.24 -5.63 -11.71
N THR A 79 15.21 -5.43 -12.58
CA THR A 79 15.12 -5.80 -14.00
C THR A 79 14.93 -7.30 -14.17
N ALA A 80 15.72 -8.12 -13.46
CA ALA A 80 15.59 -9.57 -13.51
C ALA A 80 14.19 -10.04 -13.07
N GLU A 81 13.63 -9.45 -11.99
CA GLU A 81 12.29 -9.77 -11.51
C GLU A 81 11.20 -9.31 -12.48
N ALA A 82 11.29 -8.09 -13.00
CA ALA A 82 10.33 -7.53 -13.96
C ALA A 82 10.33 -8.34 -15.27
N CYS A 83 11.49 -8.68 -15.81
CA CYS A 83 11.62 -9.55 -16.98
C CYS A 83 11.04 -10.96 -16.73
N SER A 84 11.25 -11.51 -15.53
CA SER A 84 10.64 -12.80 -15.17
C SER A 84 9.11 -12.72 -15.13
N PHE A 85 8.52 -11.60 -14.63
CA PHE A 85 7.07 -11.38 -14.73
C PHE A 85 6.62 -11.26 -16.18
N ARG A 86 7.34 -10.50 -17.03
CA ARG A 86 7.06 -10.37 -18.47
C ARG A 86 7.01 -11.74 -19.15
N ASP A 87 8.04 -12.54 -18.95
CA ASP A 87 8.20 -13.84 -19.62
C ASP A 87 7.13 -14.85 -19.21
N ASN A 88 6.53 -14.67 -18.02
CA ASN A 88 5.48 -15.53 -17.49
C ASN A 88 4.08 -14.89 -17.50
N ILE A 89 3.91 -13.74 -18.17
CA ILE A 89 2.68 -12.94 -18.06
C ILE A 89 1.43 -13.67 -18.58
N VAL A 90 1.58 -14.48 -19.62
CA VAL A 90 0.47 -15.27 -20.19
C VAL A 90 -0.04 -16.28 -19.16
N ALA A 91 0.87 -17.01 -18.50
CA ALA A 91 0.53 -17.96 -17.45
C ALA A 91 -0.14 -17.29 -16.23
N ILE A 92 0.25 -16.06 -15.91
CA ILE A 92 -0.35 -15.28 -14.82
C ILE A 92 -1.74 -14.78 -15.22
N LYS A 93 -1.88 -14.19 -16.41
CA LYS A 93 -3.15 -13.66 -16.91
C LYS A 93 -4.20 -14.74 -17.13
N SER A 94 -3.81 -15.97 -17.54
CA SER A 94 -4.73 -17.12 -17.68
C SER A 94 -5.38 -17.51 -16.35
N LYS A 95 -4.82 -17.08 -15.22
CA LYS A 95 -5.34 -17.27 -13.86
C LYS A 95 -6.19 -16.09 -13.37
N ASN A 96 -6.76 -15.28 -14.28
CA ASN A 96 -7.49 -14.05 -13.94
C ASN A 96 -6.71 -13.14 -12.97
N THR A 97 -5.41 -13.03 -13.18
CA THR A 97 -4.49 -12.31 -12.28
C THR A 97 -3.82 -11.15 -13.02
N VAL A 98 -3.79 -9.99 -12.37
CA VAL A 98 -3.03 -8.81 -12.80
C VAL A 98 -1.74 -8.68 -12.00
N VAL A 99 -0.71 -8.10 -12.61
CA VAL A 99 0.57 -7.79 -11.95
C VAL A 99 0.71 -6.29 -11.83
N TRP A 100 0.98 -5.80 -10.63
CA TRP A 100 1.28 -4.41 -10.32
C TRP A 100 2.63 -4.30 -9.61
N GLY A 101 3.58 -3.61 -10.22
CA GLY A 101 4.84 -3.22 -9.57
C GLY A 101 4.71 -1.85 -8.94
N VAL A 102 5.32 -1.65 -7.78
CA VAL A 102 5.30 -0.38 -7.05
C VAL A 102 6.70 -0.02 -6.60
N SER A 103 7.15 1.17 -6.96
CA SER A 103 8.37 1.77 -6.41
C SER A 103 8.19 3.26 -6.12
N VAL A 104 9.22 3.90 -5.61
CA VAL A 104 9.25 5.36 -5.38
C VAL A 104 9.67 6.16 -6.60
N ASP A 105 9.97 5.50 -7.71
CA ASP A 105 10.31 6.14 -8.97
C ASP A 105 9.10 6.90 -9.54
N ASN A 106 9.37 7.89 -10.42
CA ASN A 106 8.33 8.68 -11.05
C ASN A 106 7.76 8.01 -12.32
N ASN A 107 6.66 8.56 -12.84
CA ASN A 107 5.96 8.01 -14.01
C ASN A 107 6.87 7.91 -15.25
N GLN A 108 7.77 8.89 -15.49
CA GLN A 108 8.70 8.86 -16.62
C GLN A 108 9.68 7.70 -16.48
N SER A 109 10.29 7.51 -15.31
CA SER A 109 11.17 6.37 -15.03
C SER A 109 10.47 5.04 -15.31
N HIS A 110 9.24 4.89 -14.81
CA HIS A 110 8.43 3.69 -15.09
C HIS A 110 8.10 3.51 -16.56
N ALA A 111 7.82 4.60 -17.29
CA ALA A 111 7.56 4.53 -18.73
C ALA A 111 8.80 4.05 -19.51
N ASP A 112 9.97 4.59 -19.17
CA ASP A 112 11.25 4.20 -19.79
C ASP A 112 11.59 2.75 -19.43
N PHE A 113 11.45 2.37 -18.17
CA PHE A 113 11.69 0.99 -17.71
C PHE A 113 10.75 -0.01 -18.40
N ALA A 114 9.46 0.30 -18.49
CA ALA A 114 8.49 -0.53 -19.18
C ALA A 114 8.81 -0.66 -20.68
N LYS A 115 9.22 0.42 -21.33
CA LYS A 115 9.61 0.46 -22.75
C LYS A 115 10.89 -0.34 -22.99
N ASN A 116 11.94 -0.07 -22.21
CA ASN A 116 13.26 -0.68 -22.40
C ASN A 116 13.22 -2.20 -22.24
N HIS A 117 12.36 -2.69 -21.33
CA HIS A 117 12.26 -4.11 -21.04
C HIS A 117 10.97 -4.77 -21.56
N HIS A 118 10.17 -4.04 -22.36
CA HIS A 118 8.92 -4.54 -22.95
C HIS A 118 7.96 -5.11 -21.90
N LEU A 119 7.76 -4.41 -20.77
CA LEU A 119 6.94 -4.89 -19.65
C LEU A 119 5.45 -4.72 -19.96
N PRO A 120 4.64 -5.81 -20.09
CA PRO A 120 3.24 -5.76 -20.49
C PRO A 120 2.28 -5.69 -19.27
N PHE A 121 2.71 -5.05 -18.20
CA PHE A 121 1.95 -4.89 -16.95
C PHE A 121 2.17 -3.50 -16.35
N THR A 122 1.40 -3.21 -15.31
CA THR A 122 1.35 -1.87 -14.70
C THR A 122 2.47 -1.66 -13.68
N LEU A 123 3.17 -0.53 -13.80
CA LEU A 123 4.10 0.00 -12.82
C LEU A 123 3.48 1.25 -12.16
N LEU A 124 3.47 1.32 -10.84
CA LEU A 124 2.78 2.33 -10.06
C LEU A 124 3.77 3.21 -9.29
N THR A 125 3.59 4.51 -9.41
CA THR A 125 4.42 5.54 -8.78
C THR A 125 3.95 5.83 -7.36
N ASP A 126 4.80 5.55 -6.34
CA ASP A 126 4.58 5.88 -4.91
C ASP A 126 5.72 6.80 -4.40
N PRO A 127 5.83 8.07 -4.88
CA PRO A 127 7.03 8.90 -4.74
C PRO A 127 7.35 9.23 -3.28
N ASN A 128 6.36 9.24 -2.41
CA ASN A 128 6.52 9.48 -0.98
C ASN A 128 6.65 8.19 -0.16
N GLY A 129 6.50 7.01 -0.78
CA GLY A 129 6.50 5.72 -0.11
C GLY A 129 5.29 5.49 0.82
N ASN A 130 4.19 6.20 0.60
CA ASN A 130 3.02 6.13 1.47
C ASN A 130 2.33 4.78 1.41
N VAL A 131 2.20 4.22 0.21
CA VAL A 131 1.62 2.90 0.01
C VAL A 131 2.60 1.83 0.48
N ALA A 132 3.89 1.95 0.15
CA ALA A 132 4.92 1.06 0.66
C ALA A 132 4.94 1.05 2.20
N LYS A 133 4.73 2.21 2.87
CA LYS A 133 4.60 2.29 4.33
C LYS A 133 3.37 1.54 4.85
N LYS A 134 2.19 1.71 4.24
CA LYS A 134 0.96 0.98 4.60
C LYS A 134 1.15 -0.53 4.54
N TYR A 135 1.91 -1.02 3.55
CA TYR A 135 2.21 -2.44 3.35
C TYR A 135 3.43 -2.94 4.15
N GLY A 136 4.03 -2.12 5.01
CA GLY A 136 5.24 -2.46 5.76
C GLY A 136 6.45 -2.75 4.86
N SER A 137 6.43 -2.18 3.65
CA SER A 137 7.41 -2.39 2.58
C SER A 137 8.30 -1.17 2.34
N LEU A 138 8.25 -0.15 3.21
CA LEU A 138 9.13 1.02 3.12
C LEU A 138 10.42 0.79 3.90
N ARG A 139 11.55 1.23 3.32
CA ARG A 139 12.83 1.40 4.00
C ARG A 139 13.22 2.88 3.91
N ASN A 140 13.46 3.49 5.07
CA ASN A 140 14.05 4.82 5.16
C ASN A 140 15.57 4.69 5.29
N LEU A 141 16.30 5.35 4.41
CA LEU A 141 17.76 5.43 4.42
C LEU A 141 18.14 6.91 4.57
N PHE A 142 18.09 7.43 5.81
CA PHE A 142 18.33 8.84 6.14
C PHE A 142 17.53 9.81 5.25
N VAL A 143 18.11 10.26 4.13
CA VAL A 143 17.48 11.20 3.17
C VAL A 143 16.76 10.51 2.02
N PHE A 144 16.92 9.21 1.85
CA PHE A 144 16.30 8.44 0.76
C PHE A 144 15.25 7.46 1.28
N LYS A 145 14.17 7.33 0.51
CA LYS A 145 13.16 6.29 0.72
C LYS A 145 13.24 5.31 -0.43
N ILE A 146 13.17 4.02 -0.13
CA ILE A 146 13.05 2.96 -1.14
C ILE A 146 12.03 1.92 -0.68
N ALA A 147 11.40 1.23 -1.61
CA ALA A 147 10.59 0.08 -1.26
C ALA A 147 11.51 -1.14 -0.99
N LYS A 148 11.13 -1.95 -0.01
CA LYS A 148 11.71 -3.28 0.20
C LYS A 148 11.14 -4.22 -0.87
N ARG A 149 11.90 -5.26 -1.24
CA ARG A 149 11.40 -6.29 -2.14
C ARG A 149 10.44 -7.22 -1.42
N HIS A 150 9.18 -6.84 -1.39
CA HIS A 150 8.08 -7.58 -0.78
C HIS A 150 6.96 -7.75 -1.80
N SER A 151 6.24 -8.88 -1.74
CA SER A 151 5.10 -9.08 -2.61
C SER A 151 3.91 -9.64 -1.87
N PHE A 152 2.73 -9.42 -2.44
CA PHE A 152 1.46 -9.82 -1.89
C PHE A 152 0.59 -10.40 -3.00
N ILE A 153 -0.05 -11.53 -2.74
CA ILE A 153 -1.17 -11.98 -3.55
C ILE A 153 -2.45 -11.53 -2.85
N ILE A 154 -3.29 -10.82 -3.58
CA ILE A 154 -4.59 -10.31 -3.11
C ILE A 154 -5.67 -11.07 -3.87
N ASP A 155 -6.65 -11.60 -3.14
CA ASP A 155 -7.76 -12.38 -3.69
C ASP A 155 -8.83 -11.50 -4.36
N PRO A 156 -9.79 -12.07 -5.13
CA PRO A 156 -10.85 -11.32 -5.76
C PRO A 156 -11.81 -10.58 -4.80
N LYS A 157 -11.78 -10.91 -3.51
CA LYS A 157 -12.54 -10.21 -2.46
C LYS A 157 -11.76 -9.03 -1.87
N GLY A 158 -10.52 -8.79 -2.35
CA GLY A 158 -9.64 -7.73 -1.87
C GLY A 158 -8.92 -8.07 -0.56
N LYS A 159 -8.78 -9.36 -0.22
CA LYS A 159 -8.07 -9.80 0.98
C LYS A 159 -6.68 -10.29 0.64
N ILE A 160 -5.73 -10.11 1.56
CA ILE A 160 -4.38 -10.66 1.47
C ILE A 160 -4.46 -12.19 1.50
N ALA A 161 -4.06 -12.85 0.42
CA ALA A 161 -4.02 -14.31 0.33
C ALA A 161 -2.63 -14.88 0.64
N LYS A 162 -1.57 -14.17 0.29
CA LYS A 162 -0.17 -14.57 0.55
C LYS A 162 0.71 -13.34 0.73
N ILE A 163 1.78 -13.49 1.51
CA ILE A 163 2.77 -12.44 1.79
C ILE A 163 4.18 -13.01 1.59
N TYR A 164 5.02 -12.27 0.85
CA TYR A 164 6.43 -12.58 0.62
C TYR A 164 7.30 -11.45 1.16
N ARG A 165 8.18 -11.75 2.12
CA ARG A 165 9.07 -10.75 2.76
C ARG A 165 10.54 -10.94 2.40
N ASN A 166 10.94 -12.16 2.01
CA ASN A 166 12.29 -12.52 1.62
C ASN A 166 12.30 -13.00 0.16
N VAL A 167 12.20 -12.05 -0.77
CA VAL A 167 12.05 -12.32 -2.19
C VAL A 167 13.42 -12.50 -2.86
N ASN A 168 13.61 -13.66 -3.49
CA ASN A 168 14.69 -13.86 -4.46
C ASN A 168 14.19 -13.46 -5.87
N PRO A 169 14.70 -12.37 -6.47
CA PRO A 169 14.17 -11.84 -7.73
C PRO A 169 14.19 -12.84 -8.90
N LYS A 170 15.10 -13.80 -8.90
CA LYS A 170 15.21 -14.81 -9.98
C LYS A 170 14.22 -15.97 -9.84
N ALA A 171 13.80 -16.31 -8.62
CA ALA A 171 12.93 -17.46 -8.35
C ALA A 171 11.48 -17.07 -8.05
N HIS A 172 11.24 -15.78 -7.77
CA HIS A 172 10.00 -15.30 -7.17
C HIS A 172 8.76 -15.55 -8.04
N VAL A 173 8.86 -15.31 -9.34
CA VAL A 173 7.70 -15.45 -10.23
C VAL A 173 7.21 -16.89 -10.34
N ALA A 174 8.15 -17.86 -10.36
CA ALA A 174 7.80 -19.29 -10.32
C ALA A 174 7.08 -19.67 -9.02
N GLU A 175 7.52 -19.12 -7.88
CA GLU A 175 6.86 -19.30 -6.59
C GLU A 175 5.44 -18.72 -6.59
N ILE A 176 5.26 -17.49 -7.11
CA ILE A 176 3.94 -16.85 -7.26
C ILE A 176 2.98 -17.69 -8.10
N ILE A 177 3.44 -18.21 -9.25
CA ILE A 177 2.60 -19.04 -10.13
C ILE A 177 2.14 -20.29 -9.42
N LYS A 178 3.06 -20.98 -8.72
CA LYS A 178 2.74 -22.17 -7.91
C LYS A 178 1.71 -21.83 -6.82
N ASP A 179 1.91 -20.75 -6.09
CA ASP A 179 0.99 -20.34 -5.02
C ASP A 179 -0.38 -19.93 -5.56
N LEU A 180 -0.45 -19.22 -6.70
CA LEU A 180 -1.71 -18.92 -7.38
C LEU A 180 -2.49 -20.18 -7.76
N GLN A 181 -1.80 -21.25 -8.22
CA GLN A 181 -2.45 -22.54 -8.51
C GLN A 181 -3.08 -23.14 -7.26
N VAL A 182 -2.33 -23.15 -6.15
CA VAL A 182 -2.83 -23.68 -4.86
C VAL A 182 -3.98 -22.85 -4.30
N LEU A 183 -3.86 -21.53 -4.33
CA LEU A 183 -4.89 -20.61 -3.79
C LEU A 183 -6.19 -20.65 -4.59
N GLN A 184 -6.12 -20.82 -5.91
CA GLN A 184 -7.29 -20.89 -6.80
C GLN A 184 -7.91 -22.28 -6.81
N GLY A 185 -7.12 -23.34 -6.55
CA GLY A 185 -7.62 -24.71 -6.42
C GLY A 185 -8.37 -24.98 -5.11
N LYS A 186 -8.15 -24.16 -4.08
CA LYS A 186 -8.96 -24.18 -2.84
C LYS A 186 -10.28 -23.47 -3.08
N LYS A 187 -11.24 -24.15 -3.76
CA LYS A 187 -12.64 -23.71 -3.73
C LYS A 187 -13.12 -23.81 -2.29
N GLY A 188 -13.37 -22.65 -1.65
CA GLY A 188 -14.03 -22.57 -0.37
C GLY A 188 -15.52 -22.76 -0.49
#